data_eeab91e1b4beffdaaed5238caab52626
#
_entry.id   eeab91e1b4beffdaaed5238caab52626
#
_cell.length_a   1.000
_cell.length_b   1.000
_cell.length_c   1.000
_cell.angle_alpha   90.00
_cell.angle_beta   90.00
_cell.angle_gamma   90.00
#
_symmetry.space_group_name_H-M   'P 1'
#
loop_
_entity.id
_entity.type
_entity.pdbx_description
1 polymer ?
#
loop_
_entity_poly.entity_id
_entity_poly.type
_entity_poly.pdbx_seq_one_letter_code
_entity_poly.pdbx_strand_id
1 'polypeptide(L)'
;MTEQKLGARLAALREEKKLSQSALARLVGTSQSAISQIESGERNPSFSTIRDLADALEVTPAHLVGAPVEQLEAHELAHFRLLRSLPPDAQKELQQFAAYLKQKHPKKPTD
;
A
#
# COMPACT_ATOMS: atom_id res chain seq x y z
N MET A 1 11.04 -10.14 21.13
CA MET A 1 10.87 -9.04 20.19
C MET A 1 9.46 -9.09 19.64
N THR A 2 8.72 -8.02 19.82
CA THR A 2 7.33 -7.98 19.37
C THR A 2 7.26 -7.38 17.97
N GLU A 3 6.60 -8.10 17.09
CA GLU A 3 6.32 -7.56 15.77
C GLU A 3 5.30 -6.45 15.91
N GLN A 4 5.50 -5.37 15.18
CA GLN A 4 4.48 -4.34 15.09
C GLN A 4 3.30 -4.86 14.31
N LYS A 5 2.15 -4.82 14.92
CA LYS A 5 0.92 -5.22 14.24
C LYS A 5 0.54 -4.19 13.20
N LEU A 6 -0.25 -4.62 12.23
CA LEU A 6 -0.70 -3.77 11.15
C LEU A 6 -1.27 -2.44 11.67
N GLY A 7 -2.12 -2.51 12.68
CA GLY A 7 -2.74 -1.30 13.22
C GLY A 7 -1.75 -0.28 13.72
N ALA A 8 -0.74 -0.73 14.47
CA ALA A 8 0.30 0.15 15.00
C ALA A 8 1.14 0.75 13.88
N ARG A 9 1.45 -0.04 12.86
CA ARG A 9 2.21 0.45 11.71
C ARG A 9 1.40 1.47 10.92
N LEU A 10 0.11 1.21 10.75
CA LEU A 10 -0.78 2.14 10.07
C LEU A 10 -0.80 3.49 10.78
N ALA A 11 -0.97 3.45 12.11
CA ALA A 11 -0.99 4.68 12.91
C ALA A 11 0.33 5.44 12.78
N ALA A 12 1.46 4.73 12.86
CA ALA A 12 2.78 5.36 12.75
C ALA A 12 2.99 6.01 11.39
N LEU A 13 2.64 5.32 10.31
CA LEU A 13 2.78 5.87 8.97
C LEU A 13 1.85 7.06 8.74
N ARG A 14 0.65 6.98 9.27
CA ARG A 14 -0.30 8.08 9.19
C ARG A 14 0.26 9.32 9.88
N GLU A 15 0.80 9.14 11.07
CA GLU A 15 1.37 10.25 11.84
C GLU A 15 2.60 10.85 11.17
N GLU A 16 3.41 10.01 10.54
CA GLU A 16 4.55 10.51 9.74
C GLU A 16 4.09 11.44 8.63
N LYS A 17 2.93 11.14 8.04
CA LYS A 17 2.36 11.97 6.98
C LYS A 17 1.54 13.12 7.55
N LYS A 18 1.47 13.25 8.87
CA LYS A 18 0.72 14.30 9.55
C LYS A 18 -0.75 14.30 9.18
N LEU A 19 -1.31 13.11 9.02
CA LEU A 19 -2.72 12.92 8.70
C LEU A 19 -3.48 12.51 9.94
N SER A 20 -4.68 13.07 10.12
CA SER A 20 -5.60 12.58 11.13
C SER A 20 -6.26 11.30 10.63
N GLN A 21 -6.90 10.55 11.53
CA GLN A 21 -7.68 9.38 11.12
C GLN A 21 -8.77 9.79 10.13
N SER A 22 -9.41 10.92 10.36
CA SER A 22 -10.45 11.42 9.46
C SER A 22 -9.90 11.77 8.08
N ALA A 23 -8.73 12.39 8.04
CA ALA A 23 -8.10 12.75 6.76
C ALA A 23 -7.72 11.51 5.97
N LEU A 24 -7.14 10.51 6.62
CA LEU A 24 -6.81 9.27 5.96
C LEU A 24 -8.06 8.56 5.46
N ALA A 25 -9.11 8.55 6.29
CA ALA A 25 -10.38 7.93 5.91
C ALA A 25 -10.94 8.54 4.64
N ARG A 26 -10.87 9.86 4.51
CA ARG A 26 -11.34 10.54 3.29
C ARG A 26 -10.53 10.15 2.08
N LEU A 27 -9.21 10.01 2.25
CA LEU A 27 -8.34 9.65 1.14
C LEU A 27 -8.65 8.26 0.59
N VAL A 28 -9.01 7.33 1.46
CA VAL A 28 -9.29 5.95 1.03
C VAL A 28 -10.78 5.66 0.85
N GLY A 29 -11.65 6.65 1.10
CA GLY A 29 -13.07 6.47 0.88
C GLY A 29 -13.76 5.64 1.95
N THR A 30 -13.33 5.75 3.19
CA THR A 30 -13.93 5.02 4.30
C THR A 30 -14.24 5.98 5.45
N SER A 31 -14.67 5.45 6.58
CA SER A 31 -15.02 6.26 7.75
C SER A 31 -13.85 6.35 8.72
N GLN A 32 -13.84 7.43 9.51
CA GLN A 32 -12.85 7.58 10.59
C GLN A 32 -12.95 6.43 11.56
N SER A 33 -14.17 5.97 11.84
CA SER A 33 -14.40 4.85 12.73
C SER A 33 -13.74 3.57 12.22
N ALA A 34 -13.80 3.34 10.90
CA ALA A 34 -13.15 2.18 10.29
C ALA A 34 -11.63 2.26 10.45
N ILE A 35 -11.03 3.44 10.22
CA ILE A 35 -9.59 3.62 10.40
C ILE A 35 -9.22 3.37 11.87
N SER A 36 -10.00 3.93 12.79
CA SER A 36 -9.76 3.73 14.22
C SER A 36 -9.78 2.25 14.59
N GLN A 37 -10.73 1.49 14.07
CA GLN A 37 -10.86 0.06 14.36
C GLN A 37 -9.71 -0.74 13.79
N ILE A 38 -9.22 -0.36 12.60
CA ILE A 38 -8.06 -1.02 12.02
C ILE A 38 -6.82 -0.73 12.87
N GLU A 39 -6.64 0.50 13.29
CA GLU A 39 -5.48 0.88 14.10
C GLU A 39 -5.48 0.21 15.46
N SER A 40 -6.66 0.00 16.04
CA SER A 40 -6.76 -0.66 17.36
C SER A 40 -6.68 -2.18 17.27
N GLY A 41 -6.78 -2.75 16.06
CA GLY A 41 -6.76 -4.19 15.88
C GLY A 41 -8.14 -4.83 15.97
N GLU A 42 -9.19 -4.04 16.13
CA GLU A 42 -10.55 -4.56 16.22
C GLU A 42 -11.06 -5.05 14.85
N ARG A 43 -10.48 -4.54 13.78
CA ARG A 43 -10.90 -4.88 12.43
C ARG A 43 -9.68 -5.25 11.58
N ASN A 44 -9.78 -6.37 10.89
CA ASN A 44 -8.76 -6.79 9.93
C ASN A 44 -9.18 -6.30 8.55
N PRO A 45 -8.41 -5.41 7.92
CA PRO A 45 -8.78 -4.92 6.59
C PRO A 45 -8.58 -6.02 5.53
N SER A 46 -9.38 -5.93 4.47
CA SER A 46 -9.20 -6.79 3.31
C SER A 46 -7.92 -6.38 2.56
N PHE A 47 -7.48 -7.23 1.64
CA PHE A 47 -6.30 -6.92 0.84
C PHE A 47 -6.51 -5.64 0.03
N SER A 48 -7.71 -5.42 -0.52
CA SER A 48 -7.97 -4.20 -1.28
C SER A 48 -7.90 -2.97 -0.39
N THR A 49 -8.37 -3.06 0.85
CA THR A 49 -8.25 -1.96 1.80
C THR A 49 -6.80 -1.68 2.14
N ILE A 50 -6.00 -2.74 2.36
CA ILE A 50 -4.57 -2.58 2.62
C ILE A 50 -3.89 -1.86 1.45
N ARG A 51 -4.23 -2.23 0.22
CA ARG A 51 -3.67 -1.59 -0.96
C ARG A 51 -4.05 -0.11 -1.02
N ASP A 52 -5.31 0.20 -0.74
CA ASP A 52 -5.78 1.59 -0.77
C ASP A 52 -5.09 2.42 0.32
N LEU A 53 -4.93 1.85 1.50
CA LEU A 53 -4.22 2.52 2.59
C LEU A 53 -2.75 2.76 2.23
N ALA A 54 -2.11 1.76 1.66
CA ALA A 54 -0.72 1.87 1.26
C ALA A 54 -0.55 2.97 0.19
N ASP A 55 -1.44 3.00 -0.78
CA ASP A 55 -1.42 4.04 -1.81
C ASP A 55 -1.57 5.44 -1.20
N ALA A 56 -2.51 5.60 -0.28
CA ALA A 56 -2.74 6.89 0.36
C ALA A 56 -1.53 7.33 1.18
N LEU A 57 -0.83 6.38 1.78
CA LEU A 57 0.36 6.65 2.60
C LEU A 57 1.64 6.64 1.78
N GLU A 58 1.55 6.36 0.48
CA GLU A 58 2.68 6.34 -0.44
C GLU A 58 3.73 5.32 -0.05
N VAL A 59 3.28 4.15 0.40
CA VAL A 59 4.15 3.02 0.72
C VAL A 59 3.64 1.79 -0.02
N THR A 60 4.44 0.72 0.01
CA THR A 60 3.99 -0.55 -0.55
C THR A 60 3.07 -1.26 0.43
N PRO A 61 2.16 -2.12 -0.04
CA PRO A 61 1.40 -2.97 0.88
C PRO A 61 2.31 -3.80 1.78
N ALA A 62 3.42 -4.32 1.24
CA ALA A 62 4.39 -5.09 2.04
C ALA A 62 4.95 -4.25 3.18
N HIS A 63 5.30 -2.99 2.90
CA HIS A 63 5.80 -2.09 3.93
C HIS A 63 4.75 -1.85 5.03
N LEU A 64 3.51 -1.64 4.60
CA LEU A 64 2.42 -1.39 5.55
C LEU A 64 2.20 -2.59 6.47
N VAL A 65 2.22 -3.81 5.94
CA VAL A 65 2.01 -4.99 6.78
C VAL A 65 3.25 -5.42 7.55
N GLY A 66 4.38 -4.76 7.32
CA GLY A 66 5.58 -5.02 8.09
C GLY A 66 6.50 -6.08 7.53
N ALA A 67 6.35 -6.42 6.25
CA ALA A 67 7.26 -7.37 5.62
C ALA A 67 8.68 -6.78 5.58
N PRO A 68 9.71 -7.59 5.83
CA PRO A 68 11.07 -7.08 5.80
C PRO A 68 11.44 -6.55 4.41
N VAL A 69 12.10 -5.40 4.40
CA VAL A 69 12.54 -4.78 3.15
C VAL A 69 13.51 -5.70 2.41
N GLU A 70 14.25 -6.50 3.15
CA GLU A 70 15.22 -7.43 2.58
C GLU A 70 14.58 -8.49 1.68
N GLN A 71 13.27 -8.68 1.80
CA GLN A 71 12.56 -9.62 0.94
C GLN A 71 12.31 -9.06 -0.46
N LEU A 72 12.50 -7.75 -0.64
CA LEU A 72 12.35 -7.14 -1.94
C LEU A 72 13.67 -7.18 -2.69
N GLU A 73 13.61 -7.64 -3.94
CA GLU A 73 14.76 -7.57 -4.81
C GLU A 73 15.12 -6.11 -5.07
N ALA A 74 16.41 -5.85 -5.21
CA ALA A 74 16.88 -4.48 -5.43
C ALA A 74 16.21 -3.85 -6.65
N HIS A 75 16.01 -4.62 -7.72
CA HIS A 75 15.38 -4.08 -8.92
C HIS A 75 13.89 -3.80 -8.71
N GLU A 76 13.22 -4.55 -7.85
CA GLU A 76 11.82 -4.29 -7.52
C GLU A 76 11.69 -2.98 -6.76
N LEU A 77 12.58 -2.74 -5.83
CA LEU A 77 12.60 -1.49 -5.08
C LEU A 77 12.91 -0.31 -5.99
N ALA A 78 13.85 -0.48 -6.91
CA ALA A 78 14.19 0.55 -7.89
C ALA A 78 13.00 0.87 -8.79
N HIS A 79 12.27 -0.16 -9.24
CA HIS A 79 11.09 0.02 -10.06
C HIS A 79 10.01 0.79 -9.29
N PHE A 80 9.81 0.43 -8.03
CA PHE A 80 8.82 1.12 -7.20
C PHE A 80 9.15 2.60 -7.06
N ARG A 81 10.42 2.91 -6.81
CA ARG A 81 10.86 4.30 -6.69
C ARG A 81 10.70 5.06 -7.99
N LEU A 82 11.00 4.40 -9.11
CA LEU A 82 10.82 5.01 -10.42
C LEU A 82 9.35 5.34 -10.66
N LEU A 83 8.45 4.41 -10.37
CA LEU A 83 7.02 4.63 -10.52
C LEU A 83 6.55 5.83 -9.72
N ARG A 84 7.02 5.94 -8.49
CA ARG A 84 6.61 7.04 -7.62
C ARG A 84 7.15 8.39 -8.08
N SER A 85 8.25 8.39 -8.81
CA SER A 85 8.84 9.64 -9.32
C SER A 85 8.11 10.19 -10.55
N LEU A 86 7.24 9.39 -11.17
CA LEU A 86 6.54 9.80 -12.38
C LEU A 86 5.34 10.69 -12.03
N PRO A 87 4.99 11.63 -12.92
CA PRO A 87 3.75 12.39 -12.75
C PRO A 87 2.53 11.44 -12.77
N PRO A 88 1.41 11.86 -12.14
CA PRO A 88 0.23 10.98 -12.06
C PRO A 88 -0.26 10.47 -13.42
N ASP A 89 -0.23 11.30 -14.45
CA ASP A 89 -0.66 10.88 -15.79
C ASP A 89 0.24 9.78 -16.34
N ALA A 90 1.55 9.92 -16.15
CA ALA A 90 2.50 8.93 -16.59
C ALA A 90 2.36 7.63 -15.80
N GLN A 91 2.08 7.71 -14.50
CA GLN A 91 1.83 6.53 -13.70
C GLN A 91 0.60 5.77 -14.21
N LYS A 92 -0.44 6.50 -14.57
CA LYS A 92 -1.66 5.89 -15.11
C LYS A 92 -1.39 5.19 -16.43
N GLU A 93 -0.67 5.84 -17.32
CA GLU A 93 -0.29 5.23 -18.61
C GLU A 93 0.52 3.94 -18.40
N LEU A 94 1.44 3.98 -17.45
CA LEU A 94 2.27 2.81 -17.16
C LEU A 94 1.43 1.66 -16.61
N GLN A 95 0.46 1.97 -15.76
CA GLN A 95 -0.45 0.96 -15.24
C GLN A 95 -1.27 0.31 -16.35
N GLN A 96 -1.74 1.12 -17.30
CA GLN A 96 -2.50 0.62 -18.44
C GLN A 96 -1.63 -0.28 -19.31
N PHE A 97 -0.38 0.13 -19.55
CA PHE A 97 0.54 -0.67 -20.31
C PHE A 97 0.88 -1.98 -19.62
N ALA A 98 1.07 -1.93 -18.30
CA ALA A 98 1.33 -3.14 -17.52
C ALA A 98 0.16 -4.11 -17.59
N ALA A 99 -1.08 -3.59 -17.52
CA ALA A 99 -2.27 -4.41 -17.66
C ALA A 99 -2.34 -5.08 -19.03
N TYR A 100 -2.00 -4.32 -20.07
CA TYR A 100 -1.96 -4.85 -21.43
C TYR A 100 -0.93 -5.99 -21.55
N LEU A 101 0.26 -5.78 -21.00
CA LEU A 101 1.30 -6.80 -21.05
C LEU A 101 0.90 -8.05 -20.27
N LYS A 102 0.20 -7.87 -19.18
CA LYS A 102 -0.26 -8.99 -18.38
C LYS A 102 -1.28 -9.82 -19.13
N GLN A 103 -2.14 -9.18 -19.93
CA GLN A 103 -3.09 -9.89 -20.79
C GLN A 103 -2.39 -10.60 -21.92
N LYS A 104 -1.41 -9.94 -22.53
CA LYS A 104 -0.68 -10.48 -23.68
C LYS A 104 0.21 -11.64 -23.26
N HIS A 105 0.77 -11.57 -22.07
CA HIS A 105 1.68 -12.59 -21.54
C HIS A 105 1.17 -13.08 -20.20
N PRO A 106 0.10 -13.91 -20.19
CA PRO A 106 -0.44 -14.38 -18.92
C PRO A 106 0.62 -15.13 -18.14
N LYS A 107 0.69 -14.86 -16.85
CA LYS A 107 1.61 -15.54 -15.98
C LYS A 107 1.20 -17.01 -15.90
N LYS A 108 2.13 -17.90 -16.20
CA LYS A 108 1.87 -19.32 -16.06
C LYS A 108 1.70 -19.68 -14.60
N PRO A 109 0.79 -20.61 -14.30
CA PRO A 109 0.68 -21.08 -12.92
C PRO A 109 2.01 -21.62 -12.47
N THR A 110 2.41 -21.22 -11.28
CA THR A 110 3.62 -21.80 -10.68
C THR A 110 3.25 -23.10 -10.03
N ASP A 111 4.01 -24.11 -10.34
CA ASP A 111 3.82 -25.43 -9.73
C ASP A 111 4.33 -25.44 -8.30
#